data_ff8fc513a1e1359ea1b261e659c32cfe
#
_entry.id   ff8fc513a1e1359ea1b261e659c32cfe
#
_cell.length_a   1.000
_cell.length_b   1.000
_cell.length_c   1.000
_cell.angle_alpha   90.00
_cell.angle_beta   90.00
_cell.angle_gamma   90.00
#
_symmetry.space_group_name_H-M   'P 1'
#
loop_
_entity.id
_entity.type
_entity.pdbx_description
1 polymer ?
#
loop_
_entity_poly.entity_id
_entity_poly.type
_entity_poly.pdbx_seq_one_letter_code
_entity_poly.pdbx_strand_id
1 'polypeptide(L)'
;MNTEPGDLRPPAAATAPTHCTAPTPIVYSCSGCSSAAQLASPVALRLDRCGAAEMSCIAGVGGDVPHLMKTARSGRPIIALDGCPLVCVKSTLARHGIEPARHYQLQQYGVKKRAHEDFDPAQAALVLERVLDDLHYEPLTGAPTAAQPRRETAHG
;
A
#
# COMPACT_ATOMS: atom_id res chain seq x y z
N MET A 1 31.75 46.03 20.74
CA MET A 1 30.45 45.74 20.12
C MET A 1 30.44 44.24 19.81
N ASN A 2 29.87 43.47 20.70
CA ASN A 2 29.81 42.00 20.56
C ASN A 2 28.52 41.64 19.89
N THR A 3 28.60 41.06 18.69
CA THR A 3 27.46 40.50 17.97
C THR A 3 27.42 39.02 18.32
N GLU A 4 26.45 38.63 19.11
CA GLU A 4 26.19 37.22 19.41
C GLU A 4 25.62 36.48 18.16
N PRO A 5 26.08 35.25 17.89
CA PRO A 5 25.54 34.46 16.79
C PRO A 5 24.14 33.93 17.17
N GLY A 6 23.16 34.23 16.33
CA GLY A 6 21.78 33.82 16.50
C GLY A 6 21.59 32.30 16.64
N ASP A 7 20.87 31.94 17.66
CA ASP A 7 20.40 30.58 17.96
C ASP A 7 19.47 30.09 16.83
N LEU A 8 20.03 29.24 15.94
CA LEU A 8 19.26 28.51 14.93
C LEU A 8 18.63 27.27 15.57
N ARG A 9 17.70 27.52 16.46
CA ARG A 9 16.85 26.44 17.00
C ARG A 9 15.90 25.98 15.90
N PRO A 10 15.90 24.68 15.53
CA PRO A 10 14.92 24.17 14.58
C PRO A 10 13.52 24.32 15.17
N PRO A 11 12.50 24.60 14.33
CA PRO A 11 11.13 24.71 14.81
C PRO A 11 10.73 23.40 15.52
N ALA A 12 10.08 23.58 16.66
CA ALA A 12 9.57 22.47 17.46
C ALA A 12 8.80 21.50 16.57
N ALA A 13 9.16 20.22 16.71
CA ALA A 13 8.47 19.14 16.04
C ALA A 13 6.96 19.34 16.22
N ALA A 14 6.24 19.47 15.10
CA ALA A 14 4.80 19.49 15.10
C ALA A 14 4.36 18.25 15.86
N THR A 15 3.65 18.47 16.95
CA THR A 15 3.01 17.43 17.76
C THR A 15 2.19 16.57 16.82
N ALA A 16 2.60 15.32 16.65
CA ALA A 16 1.82 14.33 15.90
C ALA A 16 0.40 14.33 16.48
N PRO A 17 -0.63 14.35 15.64
CA PRO A 17 -2.00 14.30 16.13
C PRO A 17 -2.18 13.01 16.92
N THR A 18 -2.51 13.18 18.17
CA THR A 18 -2.82 12.11 19.11
C THR A 18 -4.01 11.34 18.56
N HIS A 19 -3.74 10.07 18.15
CA HIS A 19 -4.67 9.01 18.32
C HIS A 19 -5.68 8.64 17.25
N CYS A 20 -5.31 7.73 16.40
CA CYS A 20 -6.24 6.64 16.10
C CYS A 20 -5.64 5.35 16.66
N THR A 21 -6.38 4.66 17.53
CA THR A 21 -6.04 3.33 18.08
C THR A 21 -6.12 2.20 17.05
N ALA A 22 -6.35 2.53 15.79
CA ALA A 22 -6.38 1.56 14.71
C ALA A 22 -4.94 1.11 14.37
N PRO A 23 -4.72 -0.20 14.19
CA PRO A 23 -3.40 -0.71 13.84
C PRO A 23 -2.97 -0.16 12.46
N THR A 24 -1.69 0.18 12.32
CA THR A 24 -1.10 0.64 11.06
C THR A 24 -1.44 -0.33 9.92
N PRO A 25 -2.01 0.13 8.79
CA PRO A 25 -2.35 -0.76 7.67
C PRO A 25 -1.11 -1.44 7.11
N ILE A 26 -1.32 -2.58 6.43
CA ILE A 26 -0.28 -3.25 5.65
C ILE A 26 -0.46 -2.83 4.18
N VAL A 27 0.61 -2.47 3.50
CA VAL A 27 0.58 -2.20 2.06
C VAL A 27 1.32 -3.28 1.29
N TYR A 28 0.69 -3.75 0.21
CA TYR A 28 1.28 -4.64 -0.79
C TYR A 28 1.27 -3.97 -2.15
N SER A 29 2.36 -4.11 -2.88
CA SER A 29 2.46 -3.68 -4.28
C SER A 29 2.65 -4.85 -5.21
N CYS A 30 2.12 -4.76 -6.44
CA CYS A 30 2.50 -5.68 -7.49
C CYS A 30 3.96 -5.47 -7.89
N SER A 31 4.50 -6.45 -8.60
CA SER A 31 5.87 -6.47 -9.10
C SER A 31 5.87 -6.90 -10.56
N GLY A 32 6.87 -6.50 -11.31
CA GLY A 32 7.01 -6.90 -12.70
C GLY A 32 7.80 -5.88 -13.53
N CYS A 33 8.04 -6.20 -14.82
CA CYS A 33 8.88 -5.42 -15.69
C CYS A 33 8.18 -4.24 -16.38
N SER A 34 6.86 -4.10 -16.25
CA SER A 34 6.14 -2.97 -16.85
C SER A 34 6.26 -1.70 -16.01
N SER A 35 6.23 -0.54 -16.66
CA SER A 35 6.26 0.77 -15.99
C SER A 35 5.21 0.89 -14.87
N ALA A 36 4.00 0.40 -15.09
CA ALA A 36 2.93 0.44 -14.10
C ALA A 36 3.20 -0.44 -12.86
N ALA A 37 3.77 -1.63 -13.05
CA ALA A 37 4.16 -2.49 -11.94
C ALA A 37 5.33 -1.91 -11.15
N GLN A 38 6.31 -1.34 -11.85
CA GLN A 38 7.44 -0.66 -11.22
C GLN A 38 7.00 0.58 -10.44
N LEU A 39 6.01 1.32 -10.90
CA LEU A 39 5.47 2.50 -10.21
C LEU A 39 4.78 2.13 -8.89
N ALA A 40 4.11 0.99 -8.81
CA ALA A 40 3.42 0.54 -7.60
C ALA A 40 4.37 0.36 -6.41
N SER A 41 5.58 -0.14 -6.63
CA SER A 41 6.57 -0.42 -5.58
C SER A 41 7.09 0.86 -4.88
N PRO A 42 7.56 1.90 -5.58
CA PRO A 42 7.95 3.17 -4.95
C PRO A 42 6.82 3.83 -4.15
N VAL A 43 5.58 3.76 -4.64
CA VAL A 43 4.42 4.29 -3.90
C VAL A 43 4.25 3.55 -2.57
N ALA A 44 4.29 2.21 -2.58
CA ALA A 44 4.22 1.41 -1.36
C ALA A 44 5.37 1.73 -0.38
N LEU A 45 6.60 1.84 -0.89
CA LEU A 45 7.77 2.21 -0.09
C LEU A 45 7.61 3.60 0.54
N ARG A 46 7.04 4.55 -0.16
CA ARG A 46 6.81 5.89 0.39
C ARG A 46 5.75 5.89 1.47
N LEU A 47 4.67 5.12 1.32
CA LEU A 47 3.66 4.94 2.36
C LEU A 47 4.28 4.35 3.64
N ASP A 48 5.21 3.40 3.50
CA ASP A 48 5.96 2.83 4.61
C ASP A 48 6.88 3.88 5.28
N ARG A 49 7.67 4.60 4.49
CA ARG A 49 8.64 5.58 5.01
C ARG A 49 7.99 6.79 5.69
N CYS A 50 6.80 7.18 5.28
CA CYS A 50 6.06 8.26 5.95
C CYS A 50 5.15 7.75 7.09
N GLY A 51 5.14 6.44 7.38
CA GLY A 51 4.38 5.85 8.48
C GLY A 51 2.87 5.71 8.21
N ALA A 52 2.41 5.93 6.97
CA ALA A 52 1.00 5.79 6.61
C ALA A 52 0.57 4.31 6.50
N ALA A 53 1.51 3.42 6.17
CA ALA A 53 1.30 1.97 6.13
C ALA A 53 2.64 1.25 6.33
N GLU A 54 2.61 -0.02 6.70
CA GLU A 54 3.79 -0.90 6.74
C GLU A 54 3.84 -1.76 5.49
N MET A 55 4.94 -1.70 4.73
CA MET A 55 5.06 -2.49 3.51
C MET A 55 5.46 -3.94 3.83
N SER A 56 4.72 -4.89 3.25
CA SER A 56 5.04 -6.31 3.30
C SER A 56 5.19 -6.90 1.89
N CYS A 57 5.67 -8.15 1.80
CA CYS A 57 6.05 -8.78 0.55
C CYS A 57 4.94 -9.66 -0.02
N ILE A 58 4.32 -9.22 -1.12
CA ILE A 58 3.28 -10.00 -1.81
C ILE A 58 3.79 -11.29 -2.43
N ALA A 59 5.05 -11.32 -2.89
CA ALA A 59 5.66 -12.54 -3.43
C ALA A 59 5.78 -13.63 -2.37
N GLY A 60 6.09 -13.25 -1.12
CA GLY A 60 6.12 -14.20 -0.01
C GLY A 60 4.74 -14.70 0.39
N VAL A 61 3.70 -13.87 0.26
CA VAL A 61 2.31 -14.33 0.42
C VAL A 61 1.96 -15.32 -0.68
N GLY A 62 2.32 -15.02 -1.93
CA GLY A 62 2.11 -15.92 -3.06
C GLY A 62 2.87 -17.23 -3.00
N GLY A 63 4.03 -17.24 -2.32
CA GLY A 63 4.87 -18.41 -2.08
C GLY A 63 4.59 -19.13 -0.76
N ASP A 64 3.52 -18.77 -0.06
CA ASP A 64 3.11 -19.41 1.22
C ASP A 64 4.20 -19.32 2.32
N VAL A 65 5.04 -18.26 2.30
CA VAL A 65 6.09 -18.09 3.32
C VAL A 65 5.43 -17.86 4.69
N PRO A 66 5.66 -18.73 5.69
CA PRO A 66 4.87 -18.75 6.92
C PRO A 66 4.82 -17.43 7.67
N HIS A 67 5.96 -16.73 7.79
CA HIS A 67 6.03 -15.45 8.49
C HIS A 67 5.21 -14.36 7.77
N LEU A 68 5.29 -14.32 6.43
CA LEU A 68 4.58 -13.33 5.62
C LEU A 68 3.07 -13.63 5.55
N MET A 69 2.69 -14.90 5.56
CA MET A 69 1.30 -15.32 5.69
C MET A 69 0.72 -14.93 7.05
N LYS A 70 1.50 -15.07 8.13
CA LYS A 70 1.08 -14.62 9.46
C LYS A 70 0.81 -13.11 9.47
N THR A 71 1.68 -12.31 8.84
CA THR A 71 1.50 -10.86 8.69
C THR A 71 0.23 -10.56 7.89
N ALA A 72 0.02 -11.20 6.74
CA ALA A 72 -1.16 -10.98 5.90
C ALA A 72 -2.48 -11.34 6.62
N ARG A 73 -2.45 -12.30 7.53
CA ARG A 73 -3.61 -12.75 8.32
C ARG A 73 -3.71 -12.10 9.71
N SER A 74 -2.92 -11.08 9.98
CA SER A 74 -2.87 -10.43 11.31
C SER A 74 -4.15 -9.68 11.70
N GLY A 75 -5.12 -9.53 10.80
CA GLY A 75 -6.32 -8.75 11.02
C GLY A 75 -6.14 -7.24 10.82
N ARG A 76 -4.94 -6.81 10.45
CA ARG A 76 -4.67 -5.41 10.09
C ARG A 76 -5.30 -5.07 8.74
N PRO A 77 -5.80 -3.83 8.54
CA PRO A 77 -6.29 -3.39 7.24
C PRO A 77 -5.20 -3.54 6.18
N ILE A 78 -5.57 -3.95 4.97
CA ILE A 78 -4.64 -4.14 3.86
C ILE A 78 -4.94 -3.15 2.74
N ILE A 79 -3.89 -2.51 2.24
CA ILE A 79 -3.88 -1.68 1.05
C ILE A 79 -3.22 -2.48 -0.07
N ALA A 80 -3.92 -2.69 -1.16
CA ALA A 80 -3.39 -3.36 -2.35
C ALA A 80 -3.15 -2.35 -3.47
N LEU A 81 -1.91 -2.28 -3.97
CA LEU A 81 -1.52 -1.43 -5.09
C LEU A 81 -1.22 -2.30 -6.31
N ASP A 82 -2.12 -2.29 -7.29
CA ASP A 82 -1.98 -2.99 -8.55
C ASP A 82 -1.77 -2.01 -9.71
N GLY A 83 -0.68 -2.14 -10.44
CA GLY A 83 -0.32 -1.24 -11.54
C GLY A 83 -1.27 -1.33 -12.74
N CYS A 84 -1.91 -2.48 -12.95
CA CYS A 84 -2.70 -2.75 -14.15
C CYS A 84 -3.88 -3.70 -13.89
N PRO A 85 -4.77 -3.93 -14.89
CA PRO A 85 -5.97 -4.77 -14.74
C PRO A 85 -5.72 -6.25 -14.44
N LEU A 86 -4.48 -6.72 -14.46
CA LEU A 86 -4.15 -8.09 -14.03
C LEU A 86 -4.34 -8.30 -12.53
N VAL A 87 -4.37 -7.21 -11.75
CA VAL A 87 -4.66 -7.19 -10.30
C VAL A 87 -3.94 -8.29 -9.51
N CYS A 88 -2.63 -8.40 -9.74
CA CYS A 88 -1.81 -9.49 -9.19
C CYS A 88 -1.82 -9.54 -7.65
N VAL A 89 -1.78 -8.38 -6.98
CA VAL A 89 -1.86 -8.31 -5.51
C VAL A 89 -3.22 -8.81 -5.03
N LYS A 90 -4.30 -8.25 -5.58
CA LYS A 90 -5.66 -8.65 -5.22
C LYS A 90 -5.90 -10.14 -5.46
N SER A 91 -5.43 -10.66 -6.61
CA SER A 91 -5.55 -12.08 -6.95
C SER A 91 -4.77 -12.98 -6.01
N THR A 92 -3.55 -12.57 -5.62
CA THR A 92 -2.72 -13.31 -4.66
C THR A 92 -3.39 -13.37 -3.29
N LEU A 93 -3.88 -12.24 -2.78
CA LEU A 93 -4.60 -12.18 -1.50
C LEU A 93 -5.87 -13.04 -1.54
N ALA A 94 -6.64 -12.98 -2.63
CA ALA A 94 -7.88 -13.74 -2.81
C ALA A 94 -7.66 -15.26 -2.77
N ARG A 95 -6.52 -15.77 -3.26
CA ARG A 95 -6.15 -17.20 -3.12
C ARG A 95 -6.14 -17.65 -1.66
N HIS A 96 -5.81 -16.75 -0.75
CA HIS A 96 -5.72 -17.03 0.69
C HIS A 96 -6.98 -16.61 1.47
N GLY A 97 -8.06 -16.25 0.76
CA GLY A 97 -9.30 -15.77 1.38
C GLY A 97 -9.16 -14.41 2.06
N ILE A 98 -8.21 -13.59 1.62
CA ILE A 98 -7.93 -12.26 2.17
C ILE A 98 -8.44 -11.21 1.17
N GLU A 99 -9.28 -10.30 1.64
CA GLU A 99 -9.69 -9.12 0.87
C GLU A 99 -8.98 -7.87 1.39
N PRO A 100 -8.40 -7.03 0.50
CA PRO A 100 -7.84 -5.76 0.91
C PRO A 100 -8.95 -4.79 1.33
N ALA A 101 -8.71 -4.05 2.42
CA ALA A 101 -9.60 -2.97 2.86
C ALA A 101 -9.65 -1.81 1.85
N ARG A 102 -8.56 -1.64 1.09
CA ARG A 102 -8.45 -0.65 0.00
C ARG A 102 -7.69 -1.26 -1.17
N HIS A 103 -8.21 -1.07 -2.39
CA HIS A 103 -7.54 -1.54 -3.60
C HIS A 103 -7.40 -0.39 -4.60
N TYR A 104 -6.17 -0.07 -4.95
CA TYR A 104 -5.83 0.92 -5.96
C TYR A 104 -5.31 0.22 -7.21
N GLN A 105 -6.10 0.24 -8.27
CA GLN A 105 -5.66 -0.15 -9.60
C GLN A 105 -5.14 1.10 -10.31
N LEU A 106 -3.81 1.25 -10.39
CA LEU A 106 -3.16 2.50 -10.76
C LEU A 106 -3.50 2.98 -12.18
N GLN A 107 -3.89 2.09 -13.06
CA GLN A 107 -4.38 2.48 -14.38
C GLN A 107 -5.61 3.40 -14.32
N GLN A 108 -6.46 3.27 -13.31
CA GLN A 108 -7.61 4.15 -13.10
C GLN A 108 -7.19 5.57 -12.69
N TYR A 109 -5.96 5.74 -12.27
CA TYR A 109 -5.34 7.03 -11.93
C TYR A 109 -4.43 7.55 -13.04
N GLY A 110 -4.63 7.08 -14.29
CA GLY A 110 -3.90 7.55 -15.47
C GLY A 110 -2.55 6.87 -15.70
N VAL A 111 -2.16 5.90 -14.87
CA VAL A 111 -0.90 5.15 -15.06
C VAL A 111 -1.04 4.21 -16.25
N LYS A 112 -0.25 4.42 -17.30
CA LYS A 112 -0.23 3.57 -18.48
C LYS A 112 0.78 2.43 -18.30
N LYS A 113 0.33 1.20 -18.60
CA LYS A 113 1.21 0.04 -18.63
C LYS A 113 2.01 0.04 -19.93
N ARG A 114 3.34 0.13 -19.83
CA ARG A 114 4.27 0.05 -20.95
C ARG A 114 5.30 -1.03 -20.69
N ALA A 115 5.65 -1.80 -21.69
CA ALA A 115 6.69 -2.79 -21.62
C ALA A 115 8.04 -2.14 -21.99
N HIS A 116 9.12 -2.56 -21.30
CA HIS A 116 10.49 -2.10 -21.57
C HIS A 116 10.72 -0.59 -21.40
N GLU A 117 9.88 0.06 -20.61
CA GLU A 117 10.01 1.47 -20.24
C GLU A 117 10.02 1.62 -18.72
N ASP A 118 10.76 2.60 -18.23
CA ASP A 118 10.75 2.96 -16.82
C ASP A 118 9.44 3.69 -16.45
N PHE A 119 9.12 3.70 -15.16
CA PHE A 119 8.00 4.48 -14.66
C PHE A 119 8.37 5.97 -14.56
N ASP A 120 7.35 6.83 -14.63
CA ASP A 120 7.50 8.27 -14.41
C ASP A 120 7.45 8.59 -12.91
N PRO A 121 8.56 9.13 -12.33
CA PRO A 121 8.59 9.52 -10.92
C PRO A 121 7.58 10.61 -10.54
N ALA A 122 7.27 11.54 -11.46
CA ALA A 122 6.28 12.58 -11.21
C ALA A 122 4.87 11.97 -11.10
N GLN A 123 4.55 11.01 -11.96
CA GLN A 123 3.30 10.26 -11.86
C GLN A 123 3.22 9.43 -10.58
N ALA A 124 4.33 8.84 -10.13
CA ALA A 124 4.37 8.12 -8.84
C ALA A 124 4.07 9.05 -7.66
N ALA A 125 4.58 10.29 -7.69
CA ALA A 125 4.29 11.29 -6.66
C ALA A 125 2.79 11.66 -6.63
N LEU A 126 2.18 11.89 -7.78
CA LEU A 126 0.74 12.19 -7.87
C LEU A 126 -0.14 11.03 -7.35
N VAL A 127 0.23 9.79 -7.68
CA VAL A 127 -0.47 8.62 -7.15
C VAL A 127 -0.32 8.51 -5.64
N LEU A 128 0.89 8.77 -5.11
CA LEU A 128 1.14 8.77 -3.67
C LEU A 128 0.28 9.82 -2.95
N GLU A 129 0.25 11.06 -3.43
CA GLU A 129 -0.59 12.12 -2.89
C GLU A 129 -2.05 11.69 -2.86
N ARG A 130 -2.57 11.13 -3.95
CA ARG A 130 -3.94 10.65 -4.01
C ARG A 130 -4.23 9.56 -2.98
N VAL A 131 -3.34 8.60 -2.82
CA VAL A 131 -3.50 7.53 -1.81
C VAL A 131 -3.47 8.10 -0.40
N LEU A 132 -2.57 9.04 -0.10
CA LEU A 132 -2.49 9.70 1.19
C LEU A 132 -3.74 10.52 1.50
N ASP A 133 -4.27 11.24 0.53
CA ASP A 133 -5.53 11.99 0.67
C ASP A 133 -6.69 11.04 0.98
N ASP A 134 -6.84 9.97 0.22
CA ASP A 134 -7.89 8.97 0.43
C ASP A 134 -7.80 8.35 1.84
N LEU A 135 -6.58 8.05 2.32
CA LEU A 135 -6.37 7.51 3.67
C LEU A 135 -6.63 8.55 4.77
N HIS A 136 -6.41 9.82 4.48
CA HIS A 136 -6.70 10.92 5.41
C HIS A 136 -8.21 11.16 5.55
N TYR A 137 -8.94 11.23 4.43
CA TYR A 137 -10.38 11.52 4.42
C TYR A 137 -11.25 10.32 4.77
N GLU A 138 -10.80 9.12 4.43
CA GLU A 138 -11.49 7.87 4.75
C GLU A 138 -10.52 6.89 5.43
N PRO A 139 -10.25 7.05 6.72
CA PRO A 139 -9.36 6.15 7.44
C PRO A 139 -9.82 4.69 7.37
N LEU A 140 -8.88 3.79 7.27
CA LEU A 140 -9.17 2.36 7.25
C LEU A 140 -9.58 1.91 8.66
N THR A 141 -10.86 1.66 8.84
CA THR A 141 -11.44 1.13 10.08
C THR A 141 -11.84 -0.32 9.86
N GLY A 142 -11.25 -1.24 10.61
CA GLY A 142 -11.67 -2.63 10.66
C GLY A 142 -10.70 -3.63 10.05
N ALA A 143 -10.82 -4.88 10.49
CA ALA A 143 -10.11 -6.01 9.94
C ALA A 143 -10.57 -6.29 8.49
N PRO A 144 -9.70 -6.85 7.63
CA PRO A 144 -10.13 -7.33 6.32
C PRO A 144 -11.26 -8.34 6.50
N THR A 145 -12.35 -8.14 5.78
CA THR A 145 -13.45 -9.10 5.80
C THR A 145 -12.93 -10.40 5.21
N ALA A 146 -12.94 -11.47 5.99
CA ALA A 146 -12.60 -12.80 5.49
C ALA A 146 -13.53 -13.11 4.31
N ALA A 147 -12.97 -13.32 3.13
CA ALA A 147 -13.75 -13.72 1.96
C ALA A 147 -14.46 -15.04 2.31
N GLN A 148 -15.77 -15.07 2.10
CA GLN A 148 -16.53 -16.29 2.28
C GLN A 148 -15.98 -17.35 1.33
N PRO A 149 -15.78 -18.61 1.78
CA PRO A 149 -15.31 -19.67 0.91
C PRO A 149 -16.30 -19.79 -0.27
N ARG A 150 -15.77 -19.78 -1.48
CA ARG A 150 -16.58 -20.04 -2.68
C ARG A 150 -17.27 -21.36 -2.48
N ARG A 151 -18.60 -21.39 -2.53
CA ARG A 151 -19.34 -22.64 -2.61
C ARG A 151 -18.91 -23.29 -3.91
N GLU A 152 -18.18 -24.37 -3.83
CA GLU A 152 -17.98 -25.27 -4.96
C GLU A 152 -19.36 -25.71 -5.41
N THR A 153 -19.80 -25.24 -6.59
CA THR A 153 -20.92 -25.84 -7.29
C THR A 153 -20.42 -27.18 -7.80
N ALA A 154 -20.73 -28.23 -7.05
CA ALA A 154 -20.60 -29.59 -7.53
C ALA A 154 -21.44 -29.71 -8.82
N HIS A 155 -20.75 -29.81 -9.96
CA HIS A 155 -21.36 -30.29 -11.19
C HIS A 155 -21.30 -31.81 -11.12
N GLY A 156 -22.49 -32.40 -10.89
CA GLY A 156 -22.72 -33.81 -11.11
C GLY A 156 -22.77 -34.13 -12.60
#